data_9b05ea673a2babe7ebf25d205b9ec9cd
#
_entry.id   9b05ea673a2babe7ebf25d205b9ec9cd
#
_cell.length_a   1.000
_cell.length_b   1.000
_cell.length_c   1.000
_cell.angle_alpha   90.00
_cell.angle_beta   90.00
_cell.angle_gamma   90.00
#
_symmetry.space_group_name_H-M   'P 1'
#
loop_
_entity.id
_entity.type
_entity.pdbx_description
1 polymer ?
#
loop_
_entity_poly.entity_id
_entity_poly.type
_entity_poly.pdbx_seq_one_letter_code
_entity_poly.pdbx_strand_id
1 'polypeptide(L)'
;MNDAPKHPLIERILNLELAMFLSVPVLQKAGCQEHPEEFKRTRRAQFLTWSEKTLASYQEDLLQAEAEGRNLMTHKYARMDGLIPKLEDNPLIDRIVEIEYAWQKGMFHRYPRLMGGARPLASAEDSPFQTSFETYLSGELETYSSQTLAALFQDMTQALAEGRSMTEDLYTHLVRSYGYASLEEAEEAAAGNGPIQG
;
A
#
# COMPACT_ATOMS: atom_id res chain seq x y z
N MET A 1 -20.00 -12.11 0.33
CA MET A 1 -18.66 -12.68 0.56
C MET A 1 -18.39 -12.67 2.06
N ASN A 2 -17.87 -13.76 2.61
CA ASN A 2 -17.77 -13.94 4.06
C ASN A 2 -16.42 -13.36 4.54
N ASP A 3 -16.39 -12.07 4.93
CA ASP A 3 -15.16 -11.39 5.39
C ASP A 3 -14.80 -11.69 6.85
N ALA A 4 -15.59 -12.51 7.53
CA ALA A 4 -15.42 -12.78 8.96
C ALA A 4 -14.05 -13.36 9.38
N PRO A 5 -13.40 -14.27 8.64
CA PRO A 5 -12.09 -14.82 9.04
C PRO A 5 -10.91 -13.87 8.78
N LYS A 6 -11.02 -12.93 7.82
CA LYS A 6 -9.92 -11.99 7.48
C LYS A 6 -9.68 -10.92 8.54
N HIS A 7 -10.74 -10.45 9.21
CA HIS A 7 -10.64 -9.33 10.16
C HIS A 7 -9.61 -9.53 11.28
N PRO A 8 -9.55 -10.65 12.01
CA PRO A 8 -8.57 -10.83 13.07
C PRO A 8 -7.12 -10.89 12.55
N LEU A 9 -6.92 -11.40 11.32
CA LEU A 9 -5.61 -11.48 10.69
C LEU A 9 -5.14 -10.07 10.28
N ILE A 10 -6.00 -9.29 9.65
CA ILE A 10 -5.72 -7.89 9.28
C ILE A 10 -5.36 -7.06 10.52
N GLU A 11 -6.11 -7.19 11.64
CA GLU A 11 -5.80 -6.46 12.87
C GLU A 11 -4.42 -6.79 13.43
N ARG A 12 -4.00 -8.04 13.39
CA ARG A 12 -2.66 -8.45 13.83
C ARG A 12 -1.58 -7.85 12.95
N ILE A 13 -1.75 -7.90 11.62
CA ILE A 13 -0.82 -7.29 10.66
C ILE A 13 -0.71 -5.79 10.90
N LEU A 14 -1.84 -5.09 11.03
CA LEU A 14 -1.88 -3.65 11.29
C LEU A 14 -1.15 -3.24 12.57
N ASN A 15 -1.25 -4.04 13.62
CA ASN A 15 -0.56 -3.75 14.87
C ASN A 15 0.96 -3.98 14.75
N LEU A 16 1.41 -5.04 14.06
CA LEU A 16 2.81 -5.29 13.77
C LEU A 16 3.41 -4.17 12.90
N GLU A 17 2.75 -3.84 11.80
CA GLU A 17 3.19 -2.74 10.93
C GLU A 17 3.24 -1.40 11.65
N LEU A 18 2.23 -1.07 12.44
CA LEU A 18 2.20 0.19 13.18
C LEU A 18 3.35 0.27 14.19
N ALA A 19 3.65 -0.82 14.90
CA ALA A 19 4.78 -0.86 15.83
C ALA A 19 6.11 -0.62 15.09
N MET A 20 6.31 -1.26 13.94
CA MET A 20 7.47 -1.04 13.08
C MET A 20 7.52 0.41 12.56
N PHE A 21 6.39 0.95 12.09
CA PHE A 21 6.28 2.31 11.55
C PHE A 21 6.61 3.38 12.59
N LEU A 22 6.09 3.26 13.80
CA LEU A 22 6.34 4.21 14.89
C LEU A 22 7.78 4.17 15.40
N SER A 23 8.50 3.06 15.17
CA SER A 23 9.91 2.89 15.54
C SER A 23 10.91 3.27 14.45
N VAL A 24 10.45 3.70 13.25
CA VAL A 24 11.34 4.21 12.19
C VAL A 24 12.06 5.46 12.69
N PRO A 25 13.42 5.49 12.67
CA PRO A 25 14.18 6.66 13.06
C PRO A 25 13.94 7.81 12.06
N VAL A 26 13.47 8.96 12.54
CA VAL A 26 13.24 10.16 11.74
C VAL A 26 13.79 11.38 12.48
N LEU A 27 14.35 12.34 11.74
CA LEU A 27 14.84 13.61 12.30
C LEU A 27 13.69 14.49 12.81
N GLN A 28 12.54 14.45 12.11
CA GLN A 28 11.26 15.01 12.55
C GLN A 28 10.18 13.97 12.27
N LYS A 29 9.23 13.80 13.19
CA LYS A 29 8.09 12.93 12.96
C LYS A 29 7.36 13.40 11.70
N ALA A 30 7.21 12.49 10.75
CA ALA A 30 6.35 12.72 9.60
C ALA A 30 4.90 12.84 10.07
N GLY A 31 4.09 13.68 9.44
CA GLY A 31 2.68 13.89 9.82
C GLY A 31 1.89 12.58 9.95
N CYS A 32 2.22 11.58 9.12
CA CYS A 32 1.59 10.25 9.21
C CYS A 32 1.96 9.46 10.50
N GLN A 33 3.09 9.73 11.15
CA GLN A 33 3.42 9.15 12.47
C GLN A 33 2.65 9.82 13.62
N GLU A 34 2.12 11.02 13.38
CA GLU A 34 1.25 11.72 14.34
C GLU A 34 -0.21 11.28 14.23
N HIS A 35 -0.58 10.60 13.13
CA HIS A 35 -1.94 10.14 12.84
C HIS A 35 -1.99 8.62 12.61
N PRO A 36 -1.75 7.77 13.65
CA PRO A 36 -1.70 6.31 13.50
C PRO A 36 -3.01 5.70 12.98
N GLU A 37 -4.14 6.35 13.21
CA GLU A 37 -5.43 5.88 12.71
C GLU A 37 -5.54 6.01 11.18
N GLU A 38 -4.95 7.06 10.59
CA GLU A 38 -4.91 7.21 9.14
C GLU A 38 -4.01 6.15 8.49
N PHE A 39 -2.86 5.87 9.11
CA PHE A 39 -2.01 4.76 8.69
C PHE A 39 -2.80 3.43 8.68
N LYS A 40 -3.46 3.10 9.80
CA LYS A 40 -4.26 1.87 9.89
C LYS A 40 -5.41 1.85 8.89
N ARG A 41 -6.07 2.98 8.64
CA ARG A 41 -7.17 3.12 7.69
C ARG A 41 -6.73 2.76 6.27
N THR A 42 -5.63 3.37 5.81
CA THR A 42 -5.08 3.13 4.48
C THR A 42 -4.60 1.69 4.32
N ARG A 43 -3.85 1.17 5.29
CA ARG A 43 -3.35 -0.21 5.24
C ARG A 43 -4.49 -1.23 5.31
N ARG A 44 -5.52 -0.99 6.12
CA ARG A 44 -6.71 -1.84 6.17
C ARG A 44 -7.40 -1.92 4.81
N ALA A 45 -7.60 -0.78 4.14
CA ALA A 45 -8.20 -0.75 2.82
C ALA A 45 -7.42 -1.61 1.81
N GLN A 46 -6.09 -1.60 1.86
CA GLN A 46 -5.23 -2.46 1.05
C GLN A 46 -5.41 -3.93 1.41
N PHE A 47 -5.31 -4.30 2.69
CA PHE A 47 -5.40 -5.70 3.14
C PHE A 47 -6.77 -6.34 2.89
N LEU A 48 -7.84 -5.55 2.82
CA LEU A 48 -9.16 -6.05 2.43
C LEU A 48 -9.19 -6.59 1.00
N THR A 49 -8.28 -6.14 0.13
CA THR A 49 -8.18 -6.63 -1.26
C THR A 49 -7.40 -7.94 -1.38
N TRP A 50 -6.61 -8.31 -0.38
CA TRP A 50 -5.73 -9.48 -0.40
C TRP A 50 -6.47 -10.77 0.00
N SER A 51 -6.02 -11.92 -0.50
CA SER A 51 -6.48 -13.22 -0.03
C SER A 51 -5.96 -13.52 1.39
N GLU A 52 -6.63 -14.46 2.09
CA GLU A 52 -6.13 -14.96 3.37
C GLU A 52 -4.73 -15.57 3.26
N LYS A 53 -4.43 -16.20 2.13
CA LYS A 53 -3.11 -16.78 1.85
C LYS A 53 -2.03 -15.70 1.81
N THR A 54 -2.28 -14.59 1.10
CA THR A 54 -1.34 -13.47 1.01
C THR A 54 -1.16 -12.79 2.37
N LEU A 55 -2.27 -12.55 3.09
CA LEU A 55 -2.23 -11.99 4.44
C LEU A 55 -1.45 -12.86 5.43
N ALA A 56 -1.67 -14.19 5.42
CA ALA A 56 -0.96 -15.10 6.29
C ALA A 56 0.55 -15.12 6.00
N SER A 57 0.93 -15.16 4.72
CA SER A 57 2.33 -15.11 4.31
C SER A 57 3.00 -13.79 4.72
N TYR A 58 2.32 -12.67 4.54
CA TYR A 58 2.85 -11.37 4.95
C TYR A 58 2.95 -11.22 6.48
N GLN A 59 2.01 -11.80 7.23
CA GLN A 59 2.13 -11.86 8.69
C GLN A 59 3.40 -12.61 9.13
N GLU A 60 3.73 -13.73 8.47
CA GLU A 60 4.96 -14.46 8.74
C GLU A 60 6.21 -13.62 8.44
N ASP A 61 6.21 -12.85 7.34
CA ASP A 61 7.31 -11.94 7.01
C ASP A 61 7.54 -10.92 8.15
N LEU A 62 6.46 -10.33 8.68
CA LEU A 62 6.53 -9.37 9.79
C LEU A 62 7.04 -10.01 11.09
N LEU A 63 6.53 -11.19 11.45
CA LEU A 63 6.93 -11.92 12.65
C LEU A 63 8.39 -12.38 12.56
N GLN A 64 8.82 -12.86 11.40
CA GLN A 64 10.20 -13.24 11.19
C GLN A 64 11.13 -12.03 11.29
N ALA A 65 10.77 -10.90 10.67
CA ALA A 65 11.54 -9.67 10.76
C ALA A 65 11.67 -9.20 12.23
N GLU A 66 10.57 -9.23 12.99
CA GLU A 66 10.59 -8.89 14.41
C GLU A 66 11.53 -9.81 15.21
N ALA A 67 11.45 -11.14 15.01
CA ALA A 67 12.30 -12.11 15.68
C ALA A 67 13.79 -11.94 15.36
N GLU A 68 14.11 -11.45 14.15
CA GLU A 68 15.47 -11.16 13.70
C GLU A 68 15.94 -9.73 14.06
N GLY A 69 15.11 -8.95 14.73
CA GLY A 69 15.41 -7.55 15.05
C GLY A 69 15.45 -6.63 13.85
N ARG A 70 14.83 -7.01 12.75
CA ARG A 70 14.68 -6.21 11.52
C ARG A 70 13.36 -5.44 11.55
N ASN A 71 13.37 -4.24 10.95
CA ASN A 71 12.18 -3.42 10.79
C ASN A 71 11.93 -3.19 9.30
N LEU A 72 10.87 -3.81 8.76
CA LEU A 72 10.55 -3.73 7.33
C LEU A 72 10.19 -2.31 6.88
N MET A 73 9.57 -1.49 7.75
CA MET A 73 9.28 -0.11 7.44
C MET A 73 10.56 0.73 7.34
N THR A 74 11.53 0.52 8.23
CA THR A 74 12.84 1.17 8.12
C THR A 74 13.54 0.80 6.82
N HIS A 75 13.52 -0.47 6.43
CA HIS A 75 14.12 -0.93 5.18
C HIS A 75 13.42 -0.30 3.96
N LYS A 76 12.09 -0.32 3.93
CA LYS A 76 11.29 0.31 2.87
C LYS A 76 11.69 1.78 2.68
N TYR A 77 11.69 2.58 3.75
CA TYR A 77 12.02 4.00 3.64
C TYR A 77 13.49 4.25 3.28
N ALA A 78 14.41 3.50 3.87
CA ALA A 78 15.84 3.61 3.50
C ALA A 78 16.08 3.25 2.02
N ARG A 79 15.30 2.31 1.49
CA ARG A 79 15.35 1.94 0.08
C ARG A 79 14.77 3.03 -0.83
N MET A 80 13.64 3.61 -0.44
CA MET A 80 13.02 4.74 -1.14
C MET A 80 13.94 5.97 -1.21
N ASP A 81 14.67 6.24 -0.12
CA ASP A 81 15.60 7.37 -0.03
C ASP A 81 16.97 7.08 -0.66
N GLY A 82 17.16 5.89 -1.26
CA GLY A 82 18.43 5.49 -1.88
C GLY A 82 19.57 5.29 -0.89
N LEU A 83 19.28 5.13 0.40
CA LEU A 83 20.28 4.95 1.47
C LEU A 83 20.85 3.55 1.53
N ILE A 84 20.14 2.57 0.99
CA ILE A 84 20.57 1.18 0.89
C ILE A 84 20.35 0.65 -0.53
N PRO A 85 21.15 -0.35 -0.98
CA PRO A 85 20.96 -0.98 -2.29
C PRO A 85 19.64 -1.77 -2.33
N LYS A 86 19.25 -2.20 -3.55
CA LYS A 86 18.11 -3.12 -3.76
C LYS A 86 18.25 -4.36 -2.88
N LEU A 87 17.19 -4.68 -2.13
CA LEU A 87 17.20 -5.77 -1.14
C LEU A 87 16.94 -7.14 -1.76
N GLU A 88 16.04 -7.18 -2.73
CA GLU A 88 15.56 -8.42 -3.35
C GLU A 88 15.50 -8.23 -4.87
N ASP A 89 16.02 -9.20 -5.61
CA ASP A 89 15.96 -9.22 -7.08
C ASP A 89 15.01 -10.31 -7.56
N ASN A 90 13.72 -10.19 -7.17
CA ASN A 90 12.69 -11.10 -7.57
C ASN A 90 11.92 -10.52 -8.78
N PRO A 91 11.85 -11.23 -9.92
CA PRO A 91 11.19 -10.73 -11.12
C PRO A 91 9.68 -10.49 -10.96
N LEU A 92 9.06 -11.02 -9.90
CA LEU A 92 7.66 -10.73 -9.58
C LEU A 92 7.47 -9.28 -9.12
N ILE A 93 8.50 -8.64 -8.56
CA ILE A 93 8.40 -7.23 -8.14
C ILE A 93 8.06 -6.36 -9.34
N ASP A 94 8.83 -6.44 -10.42
CA ASP A 94 8.60 -5.64 -11.62
C ASP A 94 7.20 -5.92 -12.23
N ARG A 95 6.78 -7.19 -12.21
CA ARG A 95 5.45 -7.59 -12.71
C ARG A 95 4.30 -7.04 -11.87
N ILE A 96 4.44 -7.05 -10.55
CA ILE A 96 3.45 -6.47 -9.61
C ILE A 96 3.40 -4.96 -9.81
N VAL A 97 4.56 -4.29 -9.88
CA VAL A 97 4.64 -2.85 -10.10
C VAL A 97 3.97 -2.45 -11.42
N GLU A 98 4.22 -3.18 -12.51
CA GLU A 98 3.61 -2.92 -13.82
C GLU A 98 2.06 -2.96 -13.75
N ILE A 99 1.50 -3.98 -13.10
CA ILE A 99 0.05 -4.13 -12.95
C ILE A 99 -0.53 -3.01 -12.09
N GLU A 100 0.06 -2.77 -10.91
CA GLU A 100 -0.39 -1.72 -10.00
C GLU A 100 -0.28 -0.32 -10.63
N TYR A 101 0.79 -0.06 -11.37
CA TYR A 101 0.98 1.18 -12.11
C TYR A 101 -0.15 1.41 -13.13
N ALA A 102 -0.50 0.36 -13.89
CA ALA A 102 -1.59 0.44 -14.87
C ALA A 102 -2.95 0.71 -14.18
N TRP A 103 -3.23 0.06 -13.06
CA TRP A 103 -4.44 0.29 -12.28
C TRP A 103 -4.47 1.69 -11.66
N GLN A 104 -3.35 2.13 -11.09
CA GLN A 104 -3.23 3.47 -10.51
C GLN A 104 -3.42 4.57 -11.56
N LYS A 105 -2.84 4.39 -12.75
CA LYS A 105 -3.05 5.28 -13.90
C LYS A 105 -4.53 5.36 -14.30
N GLY A 106 -5.26 4.24 -14.25
CA GLY A 106 -6.70 4.18 -14.45
C GLY A 106 -7.47 5.02 -13.44
N MET A 107 -7.07 5.00 -12.16
CA MET A 107 -7.65 5.84 -11.11
C MET A 107 -7.43 7.32 -11.39
N PHE A 108 -6.22 7.76 -11.73
CA PHE A 108 -5.93 9.15 -12.09
C PHE A 108 -6.77 9.65 -13.27
N HIS A 109 -7.04 8.77 -14.22
CA HIS A 109 -7.86 9.13 -15.37
C HIS A 109 -9.36 9.28 -15.02
N ARG A 110 -9.90 8.37 -14.20
CA ARG A 110 -11.32 8.35 -13.85
C ARG A 110 -11.70 9.29 -12.70
N TYR A 111 -10.79 9.46 -11.74
CA TYR A 111 -11.02 10.21 -10.50
C TYR A 111 -9.90 11.22 -10.23
N PRO A 112 -9.68 12.21 -11.15
CA PRO A 112 -8.52 13.11 -11.08
C PRO A 112 -8.49 14.02 -9.85
N ARG A 113 -9.65 14.37 -9.28
CA ARG A 113 -9.71 15.22 -8.09
C ARG A 113 -9.44 14.42 -6.81
N LEU A 114 -10.03 13.24 -6.71
CA LEU A 114 -9.74 12.29 -5.62
C LEU A 114 -8.26 11.95 -5.59
N MET A 115 -7.64 11.76 -6.75
CA MET A 115 -6.22 11.44 -6.91
C MET A 115 -5.30 12.67 -6.87
N GLY A 116 -5.84 13.90 -6.73
CA GLY A 116 -5.06 15.13 -6.81
C GLY A 116 -3.99 15.32 -5.72
N GLY A 117 -4.13 14.61 -4.59
CA GLY A 117 -3.13 14.57 -3.51
C GLY A 117 -2.20 13.35 -3.54
N ALA A 118 -2.36 12.46 -4.53
CA ALA A 118 -1.57 11.24 -4.63
C ALA A 118 -0.14 11.53 -5.12
N ARG A 119 0.77 10.55 -4.92
CA ARG A 119 2.14 10.62 -5.42
C ARG A 119 2.16 10.67 -6.95
N PRO A 120 3.19 11.30 -7.58
CA PRO A 120 3.47 11.11 -9.00
C PRO A 120 3.55 9.62 -9.33
N LEU A 121 3.23 9.23 -10.56
CA LEU A 121 3.19 7.81 -10.91
C LEU A 121 4.58 7.22 -11.17
N ALA A 122 5.35 7.86 -12.05
CA ALA A 122 6.58 7.29 -12.59
C ALA A 122 7.81 7.65 -11.75
N SER A 123 8.75 6.71 -11.63
CA SER A 123 10.05 6.93 -10.97
C SER A 123 10.89 8.04 -11.59
N ALA A 124 10.67 8.35 -12.86
CA ALA A 124 11.27 9.50 -13.53
C ALA A 124 10.82 10.87 -12.96
N GLU A 125 9.74 10.89 -12.17
CA GLU A 125 9.20 12.07 -11.49
C GLU A 125 9.69 12.20 -10.03
N ASP A 126 10.55 11.27 -9.57
CA ASP A 126 11.14 11.33 -8.22
C ASP A 126 11.92 12.62 -8.02
N SER A 127 11.81 13.19 -6.85
CA SER A 127 12.54 14.38 -6.43
C SER A 127 12.98 14.26 -4.97
N PRO A 128 13.90 15.12 -4.47
CA PRO A 128 14.27 15.11 -3.07
C PRO A 128 13.12 15.34 -2.09
N PHE A 129 11.98 15.83 -2.58
CA PHE A 129 10.83 16.19 -1.75
C PHE A 129 9.62 15.28 -1.96
N GLN A 130 9.65 14.43 -3.00
CA GLN A 130 8.49 13.62 -3.35
C GLN A 130 8.92 12.33 -4.07
N THR A 131 8.59 11.20 -3.49
CA THR A 131 8.80 9.86 -4.05
C THR A 131 7.58 9.45 -4.86
N SER A 132 7.79 8.92 -6.07
CA SER A 132 6.73 8.40 -6.93
C SER A 132 6.05 7.15 -6.34
N PHE A 133 4.89 6.82 -6.91
CA PHE A 133 4.19 5.57 -6.61
C PHE A 133 5.06 4.35 -6.96
N GLU A 134 5.71 4.36 -8.13
CA GLU A 134 6.55 3.27 -8.61
C GLU A 134 7.72 3.00 -7.65
N THR A 135 8.46 4.03 -7.22
CA THR A 135 9.58 3.88 -6.28
C THR A 135 9.10 3.47 -4.89
N TYR A 136 7.99 4.06 -4.42
CA TYR A 136 7.36 3.68 -3.15
C TYR A 136 6.97 2.21 -3.11
N LEU A 137 6.25 1.74 -4.14
CA LEU A 137 5.79 0.35 -4.23
C LEU A 137 6.94 -0.63 -4.36
N SER A 138 7.93 -0.34 -5.23
CA SER A 138 9.12 -1.17 -5.38
C SER A 138 9.86 -1.35 -4.05
N GLY A 139 10.08 -0.26 -3.31
CA GLY A 139 10.73 -0.31 -2.00
C GLY A 139 9.96 -1.11 -0.95
N GLU A 140 8.63 -1.13 -1.04
CA GLU A 140 7.78 -1.97 -0.18
C GLU A 140 7.90 -3.46 -0.57
N LEU A 141 7.72 -3.79 -1.85
CA LEU A 141 7.76 -5.16 -2.34
C LEU A 141 9.12 -5.84 -2.13
N GLU A 142 10.21 -5.08 -2.16
CA GLU A 142 11.56 -5.59 -1.85
C GLU A 142 11.71 -6.08 -0.39
N THR A 143 10.78 -5.73 0.49
CA THR A 143 10.76 -6.22 1.88
C THR A 143 9.97 -7.51 2.08
N TYR A 144 9.24 -7.97 1.05
CA TYR A 144 8.39 -9.15 1.11
C TYR A 144 9.17 -10.42 0.76
N SER A 145 8.85 -11.53 1.38
CA SER A 145 9.38 -12.83 0.98
C SER A 145 8.91 -13.22 -0.42
N SER A 146 9.67 -14.07 -1.08
CA SER A 146 9.27 -14.65 -2.39
C SER A 146 7.91 -15.37 -2.30
N GLN A 147 7.55 -15.92 -1.14
CA GLN A 147 6.25 -16.54 -0.90
C GLN A 147 5.12 -15.52 -0.90
N THR A 148 5.30 -14.40 -0.21
CA THR A 148 4.32 -13.31 -0.17
C THR A 148 4.17 -12.66 -1.55
N LEU A 149 5.27 -12.40 -2.26
CA LEU A 149 5.23 -11.89 -3.63
C LEU A 149 4.46 -12.83 -4.57
N ALA A 150 4.71 -14.14 -4.49
CA ALA A 150 3.99 -15.11 -5.31
C ALA A 150 2.49 -15.19 -5.00
N ALA A 151 2.12 -15.10 -3.71
CA ALA A 151 0.73 -15.10 -3.30
C ALA A 151 0.00 -13.82 -3.76
N LEU A 152 0.63 -12.65 -3.58
CA LEU A 152 0.10 -11.35 -4.04
C LEU A 152 -0.06 -11.34 -5.57
N PHE A 153 0.94 -11.80 -6.32
CA PHE A 153 0.86 -11.90 -7.77
C PHE A 153 -0.27 -12.83 -8.23
N GLN A 154 -0.55 -13.91 -7.48
CA GLN A 154 -1.69 -14.79 -7.74
C GLN A 154 -3.03 -14.06 -7.53
N ASP A 155 -3.18 -13.28 -6.44
CA ASP A 155 -4.37 -12.47 -6.18
C ASP A 155 -4.61 -11.46 -7.32
N MET A 156 -3.55 -10.78 -7.76
CA MET A 156 -3.62 -9.80 -8.85
C MET A 156 -3.99 -10.43 -10.19
N THR A 157 -3.40 -11.58 -10.52
CA THR A 157 -3.73 -12.29 -11.76
C THR A 157 -5.17 -12.81 -11.77
N GLN A 158 -5.68 -13.23 -10.60
CA GLN A 158 -7.08 -13.58 -10.44
C GLN A 158 -7.99 -12.37 -10.66
N ALA A 159 -7.67 -11.22 -10.05
CA ALA A 159 -8.43 -9.99 -10.24
C ALA A 159 -8.46 -9.54 -11.72
N LEU A 160 -7.30 -9.61 -12.42
CA LEU A 160 -7.22 -9.34 -13.85
C LEU A 160 -8.10 -10.28 -14.69
N ALA A 161 -8.10 -11.57 -14.39
CA ALA A 161 -8.93 -12.56 -15.07
C ALA A 161 -10.44 -12.31 -14.88
N GLU A 162 -10.81 -11.70 -13.75
CA GLU A 162 -12.18 -11.28 -13.41
C GLU A 162 -12.53 -9.88 -13.93
N GLY A 163 -11.61 -9.19 -14.61
CA GLY A 163 -11.79 -7.82 -15.08
C GLY A 163 -11.86 -6.78 -13.96
N ARG A 164 -11.29 -7.08 -12.79
CA ARG A 164 -11.25 -6.20 -11.61
C ARG A 164 -9.89 -5.53 -11.43
N SER A 165 -9.87 -4.45 -10.69
CA SER A 165 -8.67 -3.75 -10.22
C SER A 165 -8.63 -3.77 -8.70
N MET A 166 -7.57 -4.35 -8.12
CA MET A 166 -7.39 -4.33 -6.66
C MET A 166 -7.14 -2.90 -6.15
N THR A 167 -6.53 -2.05 -6.95
CA THR A 167 -6.37 -0.61 -6.65
C THR A 167 -7.73 0.08 -6.53
N GLU A 168 -8.66 -0.17 -7.46
CA GLU A 168 -10.01 0.40 -7.39
C GLU A 168 -10.78 -0.13 -6.18
N ASP A 169 -10.66 -1.43 -5.87
CA ASP A 169 -11.23 -2.04 -4.67
C ASP A 169 -10.65 -1.38 -3.40
N LEU A 170 -9.33 -1.15 -3.35
CA LEU A 170 -8.65 -0.44 -2.25
C LEU A 170 -9.26 0.95 -2.04
N TYR A 171 -9.31 1.78 -3.09
CA TYR A 171 -9.86 3.13 -2.98
C TYR A 171 -11.35 3.11 -2.63
N THR A 172 -12.11 2.11 -3.11
CA THR A 172 -13.51 1.91 -2.72
C THR A 172 -13.64 1.65 -1.21
N HIS A 173 -12.80 0.78 -0.64
CA HIS A 173 -12.74 0.56 0.81
C HIS A 173 -12.34 1.82 1.57
N LEU A 174 -11.36 2.54 1.05
CA LEU A 174 -10.84 3.75 1.67
C LEU A 174 -11.90 4.85 1.74
N VAL A 175 -12.55 5.20 0.62
CA VAL A 175 -13.58 6.27 0.60
C VAL A 175 -14.79 5.91 1.46
N ARG A 176 -15.19 4.63 1.49
CA ARG A 176 -16.24 4.15 2.39
C ARG A 176 -15.87 4.32 3.86
N SER A 177 -14.61 4.16 4.22
CA SER A 177 -14.14 4.38 5.60
C SER A 177 -14.17 5.86 6.01
N TYR A 178 -14.22 6.79 5.04
CA TYR A 178 -14.45 8.22 5.24
C TYR A 178 -15.93 8.62 5.16
N GLY A 179 -16.84 7.66 4.93
CA GLY A 179 -18.28 7.88 4.90
C GLY A 179 -18.89 8.13 3.52
N TYR A 180 -18.12 8.04 2.44
CA TYR A 180 -18.64 8.14 1.09
C TYR A 180 -19.22 6.80 0.63
N ALA A 181 -20.31 6.81 -0.12
CA ALA A 181 -20.94 5.59 -0.62
C ALA A 181 -20.20 5.00 -1.83
N SER A 182 -19.54 5.85 -2.64
CA SER A 182 -18.83 5.43 -3.85
C SER A 182 -17.63 6.33 -4.17
N LEU A 183 -16.81 5.91 -5.15
CA LEU A 183 -15.69 6.69 -5.69
C LEU A 183 -16.18 7.95 -6.39
N GLU A 184 -17.33 7.89 -7.08
CA GLU A 184 -17.96 9.01 -7.76
C GLU A 184 -18.36 10.09 -6.74
N GLU A 185 -19.00 9.71 -5.64
CA GLU A 185 -19.37 10.65 -4.57
C GLU A 185 -18.13 11.32 -3.96
N ALA A 186 -17.06 10.55 -3.71
CA ALA A 186 -15.82 11.10 -3.20
C ALA A 186 -15.14 12.05 -4.20
N GLU A 187 -15.16 11.71 -5.50
CA GLU A 187 -14.64 12.58 -6.58
C GLU A 187 -15.42 13.89 -6.68
N GLU A 188 -16.76 13.86 -6.55
CA GLU A 188 -17.60 15.04 -6.52
C GLU A 188 -17.33 15.90 -5.28
N ALA A 189 -17.21 15.30 -4.11
CA ALA A 189 -16.91 16.00 -2.86
C ALA A 189 -15.54 16.67 -2.88
N ALA A 190 -14.53 16.05 -3.51
CA ALA A 190 -13.19 16.61 -3.68
C ALA A 190 -13.19 17.88 -4.55
N ALA A 191 -14.22 18.09 -5.38
CA ALA A 191 -14.37 19.33 -6.16
C ALA A 191 -14.66 20.56 -5.27
N GLY A 192 -15.27 20.36 -4.10
CA GLY A 192 -15.64 21.44 -3.18
C GLY A 192 -14.65 21.66 -2.03
N ASN A 193 -13.92 20.63 -1.60
CA ASN A 193 -13.14 20.64 -0.34
C ASN A 193 -11.65 20.35 -0.52
N GLY A 194 -11.16 20.15 -1.73
CA GLY A 194 -9.79 19.65 -1.99
C GLY A 194 -9.67 18.13 -1.82
N PRO A 195 -8.51 17.54 -2.22
CA PRO A 195 -8.31 16.09 -2.19
C PRO A 195 -8.36 15.53 -0.78
N ILE A 196 -8.85 14.30 -0.65
CA ILE A 196 -8.79 13.54 0.60
C ILE A 196 -7.30 13.29 0.89
N GLN A 197 -6.79 13.88 1.97
CA GLN A 197 -5.41 13.65 2.41
C GLN A 197 -5.36 12.29 3.12
N GLY A 198 -4.65 11.34 2.53
CA GLY A 198 -4.34 10.03 3.10
C GLY A 198 -2.85 9.89 3.41
#